data_a9f55b412e8c8442041873a493c2acae
#
_entry.id   a9f55b412e8c8442041873a493c2acae
#
_cell.length_a   1.000
_cell.length_b   1.000
_cell.length_c   1.000
_cell.angle_alpha   90.00
_cell.angle_beta   90.00
_cell.angle_gamma   90.00
#
_symmetry.space_group_name_H-M   'P 1'
#
loop_
_entity.id
_entity.type
_entity.pdbx_description
1 polymer ?
#
loop_
_entity_poly.entity_id
_entity_poly.type
_entity_poly.pdbx_seq_one_letter_code
_entity_poly.pdbx_strand_id
1 'polypeptide(L)'
;MEIPIFVVISGSDLYGIPGPSDVDIRGVHILDRELFIKNCLYKSKEGEVINKMFGKCDFVSFELGKFLREILKPNVNFIEIALSDKVLYSSKYHEDVKEIAYNCICKKLYHHWKGFVSHLKKLCEKESYNNPKTLLYILRAYYQGILCLDREEFKPDFSSFRCLDCYDEDIVIYLFECKVNKKPVDDSYKEKIKSYFYELDVLLDESYKNSKPNWWTFKNCKD
;
A
#
# COMPACT_ATOMS: atom_id res chain seq x y z
N MET A 1 -23.34 5.56 -16.64
CA MET A 1 -23.32 4.86 -15.30
C MET A 1 -22.05 4.02 -15.25
N GLU A 2 -21.21 4.22 -14.25
CA GLU A 2 -19.95 3.48 -14.10
C GLU A 2 -20.25 2.03 -13.68
N ILE A 3 -19.52 1.08 -14.27
CA ILE A 3 -19.66 -0.35 -13.96
C ILE A 3 -18.51 -0.75 -13.04
N PRO A 4 -18.77 -1.14 -11.79
CA PRO A 4 -17.72 -1.55 -10.88
C PRO A 4 -17.09 -2.88 -11.31
N ILE A 5 -15.76 -2.97 -11.22
CA ILE A 5 -14.99 -4.21 -11.39
C ILE A 5 -14.79 -4.87 -10.05
N PHE A 6 -14.29 -4.11 -9.07
CA PHE A 6 -14.18 -4.56 -7.69
C PHE A 6 -14.18 -3.37 -6.73
N VAL A 7 -14.48 -3.67 -5.47
CA VAL A 7 -14.41 -2.73 -4.33
C VAL A 7 -13.81 -3.46 -3.15
N VAL A 8 -12.83 -2.85 -2.49
CA VAL A 8 -12.07 -3.43 -1.39
C VAL A 8 -11.91 -2.44 -0.24
N ILE A 9 -11.63 -2.96 0.96
CA ILE A 9 -11.14 -2.17 2.09
C ILE A 9 -9.63 -2.00 1.94
N SER A 10 -9.14 -0.81 2.28
CA SER A 10 -7.74 -0.40 2.21
C SER A 10 -7.32 0.30 3.52
N GLY A 11 -6.14 0.91 3.52
CA GLY A 11 -5.66 1.72 4.64
C GLY A 11 -5.44 0.95 5.93
N SER A 12 -5.67 1.59 7.07
CA SER A 12 -5.40 1.02 8.40
C SER A 12 -6.06 -0.34 8.63
N ASP A 13 -7.27 -0.53 8.13
CA ASP A 13 -8.01 -1.79 8.29
C ASP A 13 -7.37 -2.93 7.50
N LEU A 14 -6.88 -2.66 6.28
CA LEU A 14 -6.13 -3.65 5.48
C LEU A 14 -4.83 -4.05 6.17
N TYR A 15 -4.16 -3.08 6.81
CA TYR A 15 -2.87 -3.29 7.45
C TYR A 15 -2.95 -3.94 8.83
N GLY A 16 -4.15 -4.16 9.37
CA GLY A 16 -4.34 -4.68 10.73
C GLY A 16 -3.93 -3.69 11.82
N ILE A 17 -3.94 -2.39 11.54
CA ILE A 17 -3.60 -1.34 12.50
C ILE A 17 -4.85 -1.02 13.35
N PRO A 18 -4.84 -1.29 14.67
CA PRO A 18 -6.02 -1.16 15.52
C PRO A 18 -6.39 0.30 15.81
N GLY A 19 -7.60 0.49 16.34
CA GLY A 19 -8.11 1.75 16.86
C GLY A 19 -8.96 2.53 15.86
N PRO A 20 -9.53 3.68 16.29
CA PRO A 20 -10.45 4.44 15.47
C PRO A 20 -9.75 4.98 14.23
N SER A 21 -10.33 4.71 13.09
CA SER A 21 -9.93 5.24 11.77
C SER A 21 -11.18 5.46 10.91
N ASP A 22 -11.04 6.29 9.89
CA ASP A 22 -11.99 6.30 8.81
C ASP A 22 -11.83 5.00 8.01
N VAL A 23 -12.92 4.50 7.43
CA VAL A 23 -12.90 3.29 6.61
C VAL A 23 -12.50 3.70 5.19
N ASP A 24 -11.33 3.28 4.79
CA ASP A 24 -10.79 3.51 3.45
C ASP A 24 -11.35 2.46 2.47
N ILE A 25 -12.24 2.86 1.58
CA ILE A 25 -12.81 2.01 0.54
C ILE A 25 -12.22 2.41 -0.81
N ARG A 26 -11.67 1.45 -1.52
CA ARG A 26 -11.08 1.66 -2.85
C ARG A 26 -11.78 0.78 -3.87
N GLY A 27 -12.08 1.37 -5.03
CA GLY A 27 -12.76 0.67 -6.12
C GLY A 27 -12.06 0.85 -7.46
N VAL A 28 -12.40 -0.03 -8.38
CA VAL A 28 -12.06 0.09 -9.80
C VAL A 28 -13.33 -0.04 -10.62
N HIS A 29 -13.50 0.82 -11.60
CA HIS A 29 -14.68 0.87 -12.46
C HIS A 29 -14.32 1.05 -13.94
N ILE A 30 -15.28 0.74 -14.80
CA ILE A 30 -15.23 1.03 -16.23
C ILE A 30 -16.20 2.20 -16.48
N LEU A 31 -15.78 3.16 -17.29
CA LEU A 31 -16.64 4.23 -17.76
C LEU A 31 -17.72 3.67 -18.69
N ASP A 32 -18.89 4.29 -18.69
CA ASP A 32 -19.85 4.01 -19.75
C ASP A 32 -19.28 4.41 -21.13
N ARG A 33 -19.88 3.86 -22.17
CA ARG A 33 -19.38 4.02 -23.54
C ARG A 33 -19.31 5.47 -23.99
N GLU A 34 -20.30 6.28 -23.65
CA GLU A 34 -20.37 7.69 -24.09
C GLU A 34 -19.25 8.51 -23.44
N LEU A 35 -19.06 8.35 -22.12
CA LEU A 35 -18.04 9.05 -21.38
C LEU A 35 -16.63 8.59 -21.80
N PHE A 36 -16.44 7.30 -22.05
CA PHE A 36 -15.19 6.76 -22.57
C PHE A 36 -14.86 7.38 -23.94
N ILE A 37 -15.79 7.42 -24.89
CA ILE A 37 -15.59 8.03 -26.21
C ILE A 37 -15.31 9.53 -26.06
N LYS A 38 -16.05 10.25 -25.22
CA LYS A 38 -15.81 11.67 -24.92
C LYS A 38 -14.39 11.90 -24.44
N ASN A 39 -13.92 11.09 -23.47
CA ASN A 39 -12.57 11.21 -22.95
C ASN A 39 -11.50 10.95 -24.03
N CYS A 40 -11.71 9.98 -24.91
CA CYS A 40 -10.80 9.71 -26.02
C CYS A 40 -10.74 10.88 -27.02
N LEU A 41 -11.89 11.43 -27.41
CA LEU A 41 -11.97 12.48 -28.44
C LEU A 41 -11.47 13.84 -27.94
N TYR A 42 -11.81 14.19 -26.70
CA TYR A 42 -11.55 15.52 -26.15
C TYR A 42 -10.42 15.55 -25.11
N LYS A 43 -9.72 14.44 -24.89
CA LYS A 43 -8.69 14.29 -23.84
C LYS A 43 -9.22 14.68 -22.44
N SER A 44 -10.51 14.51 -22.22
CA SER A 44 -11.15 14.70 -20.92
C SER A 44 -10.68 13.64 -19.93
N LYS A 45 -10.77 13.95 -18.65
CA LYS A 45 -10.51 13.02 -17.54
C LYS A 45 -11.75 12.82 -16.67
N GLU A 46 -12.91 13.16 -17.20
CA GLU A 46 -14.17 13.03 -16.48
C GLU A 46 -14.42 11.58 -16.12
N GLY A 47 -14.73 11.31 -14.84
CA GLY A 47 -14.95 9.96 -14.33
C GLY A 47 -13.69 9.11 -14.13
N GLU A 48 -12.47 9.59 -14.46
CA GLU A 48 -11.24 8.82 -14.21
C GLU A 48 -11.02 8.52 -12.70
N VAL A 49 -11.50 9.41 -11.83
CA VAL A 49 -11.46 9.22 -10.38
C VAL A 49 -12.77 9.70 -9.79
N ILE A 50 -13.42 8.84 -9.05
CA ILE A 50 -14.60 9.15 -8.23
C ILE A 50 -14.14 9.23 -6.80
N ASN A 51 -14.38 10.36 -6.14
CA ASN A 51 -14.05 10.56 -4.74
C ASN A 51 -15.30 11.00 -4.00
N LYS A 52 -15.71 10.25 -2.96
CA LYS A 52 -16.91 10.52 -2.17
C LYS A 52 -16.67 10.19 -0.71
N MET A 53 -17.17 11.05 0.18
CA MET A 53 -17.21 10.80 1.62
C MET A 53 -18.62 10.40 2.03
N PHE A 54 -18.76 9.29 2.72
CA PHE A 54 -20.01 8.80 3.30
C PHE A 54 -19.84 8.64 4.82
N GLY A 55 -20.08 9.71 5.57
CA GLY A 55 -19.79 9.73 7.00
C GLY A 55 -18.29 9.53 7.27
N LYS A 56 -17.92 8.38 7.86
CA LYS A 56 -16.52 8.00 8.10
C LYS A 56 -15.92 7.12 7.01
N CYS A 57 -16.64 6.91 5.91
CA CYS A 57 -16.13 6.10 4.80
C CYS A 57 -15.56 7.02 3.71
N ASP A 58 -14.24 6.92 3.48
CA ASP A 58 -13.55 7.55 2.37
C ASP A 58 -13.53 6.60 1.17
N PHE A 59 -14.42 6.86 0.21
CA PHE A 59 -14.55 6.07 -1.01
C PHE A 59 -13.83 6.73 -2.18
N VAL A 60 -12.85 6.03 -2.74
CA VAL A 60 -12.17 6.45 -3.98
C VAL A 60 -12.21 5.30 -4.98
N SER A 61 -12.71 5.57 -6.18
CA SER A 61 -12.72 4.60 -7.28
C SER A 61 -11.97 5.15 -8.49
N PHE A 62 -11.19 4.29 -9.13
CA PHE A 62 -10.35 4.63 -10.28
C PHE A 62 -10.90 3.96 -11.54
N GLU A 63 -10.87 4.68 -12.65
CA GLU A 63 -11.13 4.09 -13.96
C GLU A 63 -10.06 3.04 -14.27
N LEU A 64 -10.47 1.91 -14.88
CA LEU A 64 -9.63 0.73 -15.11
C LEU A 64 -8.31 1.05 -15.82
N GLY A 65 -8.36 1.79 -16.92
CA GLY A 65 -7.15 2.12 -17.67
C GLY A 65 -6.19 3.01 -16.88
N LYS A 66 -6.73 3.95 -16.07
CA LYS A 66 -5.93 4.72 -15.11
C LYS A 66 -5.31 3.81 -14.05
N PHE A 67 -6.10 2.92 -13.47
CA PHE A 67 -5.65 1.99 -12.43
C PHE A 67 -4.52 1.09 -12.92
N LEU A 68 -4.67 0.48 -14.10
CA LEU A 68 -3.65 -0.36 -14.72
C LEU A 68 -2.36 0.42 -15.03
N ARG A 69 -2.47 1.66 -15.52
CA ARG A 69 -1.29 2.52 -15.74
C ARG A 69 -0.49 2.77 -14.46
N GLU A 70 -1.16 2.90 -13.31
CA GLU A 70 -0.47 3.08 -12.02
C GLU A 70 0.19 1.77 -11.54
N ILE A 71 -0.44 0.62 -11.73
CA ILE A 71 0.18 -0.69 -11.46
C ILE A 71 1.45 -0.88 -12.29
N LEU A 72 1.41 -0.55 -13.58
CA LEU A 72 2.55 -0.67 -14.50
C LEU A 72 3.72 0.27 -14.15
N LYS A 73 3.49 1.31 -13.36
CA LYS A 73 4.54 2.21 -12.82
C LYS A 73 5.19 1.70 -11.52
N PRO A 74 5.19 0.43 -11.21
CA PRO A 74 5.41 -0.21 -9.92
C PRO A 74 4.97 0.65 -8.71
N ASN A 75 3.66 0.94 -8.65
CA ASN A 75 3.07 1.70 -7.54
C ASN A 75 2.49 0.74 -6.50
N VAL A 76 3.17 0.60 -5.37
CA VAL A 76 2.80 -0.31 -4.27
C VAL A 76 1.34 -0.12 -3.84
N ASN A 77 0.87 1.12 -3.70
CA ASN A 77 -0.48 1.38 -3.22
C ASN A 77 -1.56 0.80 -4.16
N PHE A 78 -1.35 0.86 -5.48
CA PHE A 78 -2.30 0.31 -6.46
C PHE A 78 -2.23 -1.22 -6.52
N ILE A 79 -1.04 -1.80 -6.32
CA ILE A 79 -0.85 -3.25 -6.20
C ILE A 79 -1.56 -3.76 -4.92
N GLU A 80 -1.44 -3.06 -3.79
CA GLU A 80 -2.16 -3.38 -2.54
C GLU A 80 -3.67 -3.39 -2.73
N ILE A 81 -4.22 -2.38 -3.43
CA ILE A 81 -5.65 -2.30 -3.73
C ILE A 81 -6.09 -3.50 -4.58
N ALA A 82 -5.34 -3.84 -5.63
CA ALA A 82 -5.66 -4.96 -6.51
C ALA A 82 -5.62 -6.31 -5.77
N LEU A 83 -4.66 -6.49 -4.86
CA LEU A 83 -4.39 -7.75 -4.14
C LEU A 83 -5.05 -7.81 -2.75
N SER A 84 -5.86 -6.81 -2.38
CA SER A 84 -6.56 -6.82 -1.09
C SER A 84 -7.44 -8.06 -0.96
N ASP A 85 -7.34 -8.75 0.18
CA ASP A 85 -8.20 -9.87 0.57
C ASP A 85 -9.53 -9.40 1.19
N LYS A 86 -9.62 -8.12 1.57
CA LYS A 86 -10.84 -7.52 2.15
C LYS A 86 -11.79 -7.00 1.08
N VAL A 87 -12.34 -7.94 0.31
CA VAL A 87 -13.20 -7.67 -0.85
C VAL A 87 -14.64 -7.41 -0.43
N LEU A 88 -15.19 -6.24 -0.81
CA LEU A 88 -16.60 -5.88 -0.62
C LEU A 88 -17.45 -6.23 -1.86
N TYR A 89 -16.87 -6.09 -3.04
CA TYR A 89 -17.51 -6.46 -4.32
C TYR A 89 -16.45 -6.96 -5.30
N SER A 90 -16.77 -7.98 -6.07
CA SER A 90 -15.90 -8.57 -7.09
C SER A 90 -16.73 -8.97 -8.31
N SER A 91 -16.32 -8.50 -9.49
CA SER A 91 -16.81 -9.01 -10.77
C SER A 91 -15.86 -10.10 -11.29
N LYS A 92 -16.27 -10.75 -12.38
CA LYS A 92 -15.44 -11.76 -13.06
C LYS A 92 -14.08 -11.24 -13.56
N TYR A 93 -13.92 -9.94 -13.73
CA TYR A 93 -12.68 -9.31 -14.21
C TYR A 93 -11.69 -8.99 -13.08
N HIS A 94 -12.08 -9.17 -11.82
CA HIS A 94 -11.20 -8.86 -10.70
C HIS A 94 -9.96 -9.78 -10.67
N GLU A 95 -10.13 -11.06 -10.98
CA GLU A 95 -9.01 -12.01 -11.02
C GLU A 95 -8.00 -11.65 -12.11
N ASP A 96 -8.45 -11.18 -13.27
CA ASP A 96 -7.55 -10.70 -14.33
C ASP A 96 -6.70 -9.50 -13.84
N VAL A 97 -7.32 -8.58 -13.08
CA VAL A 97 -6.60 -7.43 -12.49
C VAL A 97 -5.59 -7.89 -11.43
N LYS A 98 -5.94 -8.87 -10.61
CA LYS A 98 -5.01 -9.46 -9.63
C LYS A 98 -3.81 -10.10 -10.32
N GLU A 99 -4.04 -10.88 -11.38
CA GLU A 99 -2.97 -11.52 -12.15
C GLU A 99 -2.01 -10.48 -12.73
N ILE A 100 -2.55 -9.39 -13.31
CA ILE A 100 -1.73 -8.28 -13.79
C ILE A 100 -0.92 -7.66 -12.65
N ALA A 101 -1.54 -7.42 -11.48
CA ALA A 101 -0.87 -6.85 -10.33
C ALA A 101 0.27 -7.75 -9.81
N TYR A 102 0.05 -9.05 -9.70
CA TYR A 102 1.08 -10.03 -9.35
C TYR A 102 2.25 -9.98 -10.34
N ASN A 103 1.96 -9.92 -11.64
CA ASN A 103 2.98 -9.84 -12.69
C ASN A 103 3.77 -8.51 -12.68
N CYS A 104 3.30 -7.48 -11.98
CA CYS A 104 3.99 -6.21 -11.81
C CYS A 104 4.83 -6.15 -10.53
N ILE A 105 4.76 -7.14 -9.63
CA ILE A 105 5.64 -7.22 -8.47
C ILE A 105 7.06 -7.48 -8.95
N CYS A 106 7.97 -6.57 -8.63
CA CYS A 106 9.35 -6.65 -9.08
C CYS A 106 10.29 -5.86 -8.17
N LYS A 107 11.59 -6.10 -8.31
CA LYS A 107 12.65 -5.40 -7.57
C LYS A 107 12.53 -3.87 -7.58
N LYS A 108 11.94 -3.26 -8.62
CA LYS A 108 11.76 -1.80 -8.72
C LYS A 108 10.82 -1.23 -7.66
N LEU A 109 9.98 -2.04 -7.02
CA LEU A 109 9.12 -1.62 -5.91
C LEU A 109 9.94 -1.07 -4.72
N TYR A 110 11.20 -1.49 -4.57
CA TYR A 110 12.13 -0.90 -3.60
C TYR A 110 12.13 0.63 -3.64
N HIS A 111 12.18 1.23 -4.83
CA HIS A 111 12.22 2.69 -4.96
C HIS A 111 10.94 3.36 -4.44
N HIS A 112 9.79 2.68 -4.56
CA HIS A 112 8.55 3.17 -3.99
C HIS A 112 8.60 3.14 -2.46
N TRP A 113 8.97 2.01 -1.83
CA TRP A 113 9.10 1.92 -0.37
C TRP A 113 10.13 2.91 0.17
N LYS A 114 11.31 2.97 -0.42
CA LYS A 114 12.37 3.91 -0.01
C LYS A 114 11.91 5.36 -0.08
N GLY A 115 11.25 5.75 -1.16
CA GLY A 115 10.69 7.10 -1.34
C GLY A 115 9.58 7.41 -0.32
N PHE A 116 8.67 6.46 -0.10
CA PHE A 116 7.58 6.59 0.86
C PHE A 116 8.08 6.74 2.29
N VAL A 117 9.00 5.87 2.71
CA VAL A 117 9.65 5.96 4.03
C VAL A 117 10.38 7.30 4.19
N SER A 118 11.17 7.72 3.20
CA SER A 118 11.88 9.01 3.26
C SER A 118 10.93 10.20 3.43
N HIS A 119 9.78 10.16 2.75
CA HIS A 119 8.76 11.20 2.89
C HIS A 119 8.15 11.19 4.31
N LEU A 120 7.76 10.04 4.82
CA LEU A 120 7.16 9.91 6.15
C LEU A 120 8.15 10.23 7.28
N LYS A 121 9.44 9.89 7.14
CA LYS A 121 10.47 10.28 8.12
C LYS A 121 10.55 11.80 8.26
N LYS A 122 10.55 12.54 7.16
CA LYS A 122 10.53 14.02 7.19
C LYS A 122 9.28 14.57 7.87
N LEU A 123 8.13 13.90 7.72
CA LEU A 123 6.91 14.25 8.44
C LEU A 123 7.05 13.97 9.94
N CYS A 124 7.58 12.80 10.33
CA CYS A 124 7.83 12.44 11.71
C CYS A 124 8.78 13.43 12.41
N GLU A 125 9.84 13.88 11.73
CA GLU A 125 10.75 14.91 12.25
C GLU A 125 10.00 16.22 12.58
N LYS A 126 9.12 16.68 11.68
CA LYS A 126 8.28 17.87 11.91
C LYS A 126 7.29 17.69 13.06
N GLU A 127 6.77 16.48 13.24
CA GLU A 127 5.84 16.12 14.31
C GLU A 127 6.57 15.67 15.59
N SER A 128 7.90 15.79 15.66
CA SER A 128 8.74 15.35 16.78
C SER A 128 8.50 13.87 17.16
N TYR A 129 8.20 13.02 16.20
CA TYR A 129 7.90 11.58 16.36
C TYR A 129 6.69 11.29 17.28
N ASN A 130 5.76 12.21 17.41
CA ASN A 130 4.60 12.07 18.33
C ASN A 130 3.44 11.27 17.74
N ASN A 131 3.38 11.08 16.41
CA ASN A 131 2.25 10.46 15.75
C ASN A 131 2.47 8.95 15.55
N PRO A 132 1.84 8.08 16.38
CA PRO A 132 2.05 6.64 16.27
C PRO A 132 1.56 6.06 14.94
N LYS A 133 0.55 6.66 14.30
CA LYS A 133 0.05 6.22 13.00
C LYS A 133 1.13 6.38 11.93
N THR A 134 1.81 7.53 11.88
CA THR A 134 2.88 7.78 10.91
C THR A 134 4.05 6.80 11.10
N LEU A 135 4.43 6.54 12.36
CA LEU A 135 5.49 5.57 12.69
C LEU A 135 5.13 4.14 12.27
N LEU A 136 3.89 3.71 12.50
CA LEU A 136 3.39 2.41 12.05
C LEU A 136 3.41 2.29 10.51
N TYR A 137 3.05 3.35 9.78
CA TYR A 137 3.14 3.34 8.31
C TYR A 137 4.58 3.21 7.80
N ILE A 138 5.56 3.82 8.51
CA ILE A 138 6.98 3.65 8.19
C ILE A 138 7.41 2.19 8.42
N LEU A 139 7.11 1.63 9.61
CA LEU A 139 7.44 0.23 9.93
C LEU A 139 6.83 -0.74 8.91
N ARG A 140 5.55 -0.54 8.58
CA ARG A 140 4.87 -1.35 7.58
C ARG A 140 5.59 -1.31 6.23
N ALA A 141 6.00 -0.13 5.78
CA ALA A 141 6.67 0.01 4.50
C ALA A 141 8.03 -0.71 4.48
N TYR A 142 8.79 -0.66 5.57
CA TYR A 142 10.02 -1.42 5.70
C TYR A 142 9.77 -2.92 5.68
N TYR A 143 8.90 -3.41 6.55
CA TYR A 143 8.63 -4.85 6.66
C TYR A 143 8.06 -5.43 5.36
N GLN A 144 7.12 -4.72 4.72
CA GLN A 144 6.58 -5.16 3.44
C GLN A 144 7.67 -5.18 2.36
N GLY A 145 8.54 -4.16 2.31
CA GLY A 145 9.64 -4.10 1.36
C GLY A 145 10.64 -5.24 1.56
N ILE A 146 11.07 -5.48 2.80
CA ILE A 146 11.99 -6.56 3.16
C ILE A 146 11.37 -7.91 2.86
N LEU A 147 10.13 -8.17 3.31
CA LEU A 147 9.41 -9.42 3.03
C LEU A 147 9.32 -9.70 1.53
N CYS A 148 8.94 -8.68 0.77
CA CYS A 148 8.77 -8.78 -0.66
C CYS A 148 10.12 -9.04 -1.37
N LEU A 149 11.19 -8.37 -0.98
CA LEU A 149 12.51 -8.49 -1.61
C LEU A 149 13.22 -9.80 -1.25
N ASP A 150 13.06 -10.30 -0.03
CA ASP A 150 13.76 -11.49 0.46
C ASP A 150 12.99 -12.78 0.17
N ARG A 151 11.64 -12.75 0.26
CA ARG A 151 10.80 -13.95 0.19
C ARG A 151 9.86 -14.00 -1.01
N GLU A 152 9.86 -12.97 -1.85
CA GLU A 152 8.95 -12.84 -2.99
C GLU A 152 7.45 -12.86 -2.56
N GLU A 153 7.15 -12.44 -1.30
CA GLU A 153 5.81 -12.38 -0.74
C GLU A 153 5.33 -10.93 -0.64
N PHE A 154 4.18 -10.64 -1.24
CA PHE A 154 3.57 -9.32 -1.16
C PHE A 154 2.37 -9.35 -0.20
N LYS A 155 2.59 -8.90 1.03
CA LYS A 155 1.59 -8.85 2.11
C LYS A 155 1.60 -7.48 2.77
N PRO A 156 0.44 -6.83 2.98
CA PRO A 156 0.38 -5.48 3.54
C PRO A 156 0.18 -5.43 5.06
N ASP A 157 -0.23 -6.52 5.70
CA ASP A 157 -0.68 -6.55 7.08
C ASP A 157 0.43 -6.91 8.08
N PHE A 158 0.33 -6.37 9.29
CA PHE A 158 1.34 -6.56 10.35
C PHE A 158 1.47 -8.01 10.81
N SER A 159 0.42 -8.83 10.72
CA SER A 159 0.50 -10.23 11.15
C SER A 159 1.43 -11.04 10.27
N SER A 160 1.54 -10.67 9.00
CA SER A 160 2.41 -11.31 8.01
C SER A 160 3.90 -11.02 8.23
N PHE A 161 4.24 -9.97 8.99
CA PHE A 161 5.64 -9.56 9.18
C PHE A 161 6.33 -10.26 10.36
N ARG A 162 5.58 -10.96 11.21
CA ARG A 162 6.13 -11.70 12.37
C ARG A 162 7.15 -12.77 12.00
N CYS A 163 7.18 -13.19 10.75
CA CYS A 163 8.16 -14.14 10.23
C CYS A 163 9.52 -13.52 9.91
N LEU A 164 9.64 -12.20 9.95
CA LEU A 164 10.90 -11.48 9.70
C LEU A 164 11.73 -11.43 10.97
N ASP A 165 13.02 -11.75 10.87
CA ASP A 165 13.95 -11.69 12.00
C ASP A 165 14.12 -10.26 12.54
N CYS A 166 13.90 -9.26 11.68
CA CYS A 166 13.95 -7.85 12.04
C CYS A 166 12.63 -7.32 12.64
N TYR A 167 11.59 -8.14 12.81
CA TYR A 167 10.31 -7.65 13.35
C TYR A 167 10.40 -7.40 14.85
N ASP A 168 10.31 -6.14 15.28
CA ASP A 168 10.28 -5.77 16.71
C ASP A 168 8.81 -5.69 17.18
N GLU A 169 8.33 -6.79 17.79
CA GLU A 169 6.97 -6.90 18.29
C GLU A 169 6.68 -5.89 19.41
N ASP A 170 7.65 -5.60 20.28
CA ASP A 170 7.48 -4.66 21.40
C ASP A 170 7.22 -3.23 20.90
N ILE A 171 7.99 -2.77 19.89
CA ILE A 171 7.77 -1.47 19.27
C ILE A 171 6.37 -1.42 18.61
N VAL A 172 5.99 -2.46 17.87
CA VAL A 172 4.71 -2.49 17.15
C VAL A 172 3.54 -2.48 18.12
N ILE A 173 3.56 -3.33 19.17
CA ILE A 173 2.52 -3.37 20.20
C ILE A 173 2.41 -2.02 20.92
N TYR A 174 3.54 -1.45 21.34
CA TYR A 174 3.57 -0.13 21.98
C TYR A 174 2.92 0.96 21.10
N LEU A 175 3.25 1.00 19.81
CA LEU A 175 2.67 1.98 18.88
C LEU A 175 1.17 1.73 18.63
N PHE A 176 0.73 0.47 18.62
CA PHE A 176 -0.69 0.12 18.56
C PHE A 176 -1.44 0.66 19.79
N GLU A 177 -0.89 0.47 20.98
CA GLU A 177 -1.47 0.98 22.23
C GLU A 177 -1.52 2.52 22.24
N CYS A 178 -0.45 3.19 21.81
CA CYS A 178 -0.43 4.64 21.68
C CYS A 178 -1.54 5.13 20.73
N LYS A 179 -1.72 4.46 19.58
CA LYS A 179 -2.74 4.84 18.60
C LYS A 179 -4.16 4.61 19.13
N VAL A 180 -4.41 3.44 19.74
CA VAL A 180 -5.74 3.11 20.31
C VAL A 180 -6.12 4.09 21.41
N ASN A 181 -5.18 4.41 22.30
CA ASN A 181 -5.39 5.29 23.44
C ASN A 181 -5.22 6.78 23.11
N LYS A 182 -4.92 7.13 21.85
CA LYS A 182 -4.64 8.50 21.40
C LYS A 182 -3.56 9.19 22.22
N LYS A 183 -2.53 8.45 22.62
CA LYS A 183 -1.39 8.95 23.39
C LYS A 183 -0.23 9.31 22.45
N PRO A 184 0.53 10.37 22.76
CA PRO A 184 1.80 10.62 22.09
C PRO A 184 2.80 9.52 22.41
N VAL A 185 3.84 9.40 21.59
CA VAL A 185 4.94 8.47 21.81
C VAL A 185 5.89 9.02 22.89
N ASP A 186 6.28 8.21 23.85
CA ASP A 186 7.21 8.58 24.93
C ASP A 186 8.63 8.83 24.39
N ASP A 187 9.37 9.76 24.99
CA ASP A 187 10.67 10.17 24.49
C ASP A 187 11.70 9.01 24.48
N SER A 188 11.63 8.09 25.47
CA SER A 188 12.47 6.89 25.50
C SER A 188 12.25 5.98 24.28
N TYR A 189 10.99 5.84 23.85
CA TYR A 189 10.65 5.06 22.66
C TYR A 189 11.01 5.79 21.36
N LYS A 190 10.96 7.13 21.34
CA LYS A 190 11.36 7.89 20.15
C LYS A 190 12.81 7.62 19.77
N GLU A 191 13.73 7.59 20.74
CA GLU A 191 15.14 7.31 20.46
C GLU A 191 15.34 5.85 20.01
N LYS A 192 14.65 4.88 20.65
CA LYS A 192 14.66 3.48 20.21
C LYS A 192 14.15 3.34 18.77
N ILE A 193 13.05 4.01 18.42
CA ILE A 193 12.46 3.96 17.08
C ILE A 193 13.37 4.60 16.02
N LYS A 194 14.04 5.70 16.35
CA LYS A 194 14.99 6.34 15.41
C LYS A 194 16.19 5.42 15.10
N SER A 195 16.76 4.79 16.12
CA SER A 195 17.84 3.80 15.94
C SER A 195 17.36 2.65 15.08
N TYR A 196 16.19 2.13 15.39
CA TYR A 196 15.59 1.01 14.68
C TYR A 196 15.28 1.35 13.20
N PHE A 197 14.83 2.56 12.90
CA PHE A 197 14.65 2.99 11.51
C PHE A 197 15.97 3.04 10.73
N TYR A 198 17.09 3.30 11.39
CA TYR A 198 18.40 3.24 10.75
C TYR A 198 18.77 1.79 10.41
N GLU A 199 18.54 0.85 11.32
CA GLU A 199 18.77 -0.57 11.08
C GLU A 199 17.91 -1.09 9.92
N LEU A 200 16.61 -0.73 9.91
CA LEU A 200 15.69 -1.11 8.83
C LEU A 200 16.04 -0.48 7.47
N ASP A 201 16.62 0.73 7.45
CA ASP A 201 17.16 1.33 6.21
C ASP A 201 18.26 0.47 5.61
N VAL A 202 19.20 0.00 6.45
CA VAL A 202 20.30 -0.87 6.02
C VAL A 202 19.76 -2.21 5.51
N LEU A 203 18.87 -2.84 6.26
CA LEU A 203 18.27 -4.12 5.89
C LEU A 203 17.49 -4.04 4.56
N LEU A 204 16.69 -2.99 4.37
CA LEU A 204 15.96 -2.79 3.12
C LEU A 204 16.91 -2.64 1.93
N ASP A 205 18.02 -1.91 2.11
CA ASP A 205 19.05 -1.72 1.09
C ASP A 205 19.80 -3.02 0.78
N GLU A 206 20.05 -3.85 1.79
CA GLU A 206 20.66 -5.19 1.64
C GLU A 206 19.71 -6.16 0.93
N SER A 207 18.44 -6.22 1.34
CA SER A 207 17.42 -7.02 0.67
C SER A 207 17.29 -6.63 -0.80
N TYR A 208 17.36 -5.33 -1.12
CA TYR A 208 17.38 -4.87 -2.50
C TYR A 208 18.60 -5.37 -3.28
N LYS A 209 19.80 -5.30 -2.70
CA LYS A 209 21.03 -5.78 -3.37
C LYS A 209 20.98 -7.27 -3.66
N ASN A 210 20.48 -8.06 -2.69
CA ASN A 210 20.47 -9.52 -2.72
C ASN A 210 19.29 -10.10 -3.52
N SER A 211 18.21 -9.32 -3.71
CA SER A 211 17.04 -9.81 -4.44
C SER A 211 17.32 -10.05 -5.90
N LYS A 212 16.65 -11.04 -6.48
CA LYS A 212 16.76 -11.37 -7.90
C LYS A 212 16.36 -10.18 -8.78
N PRO A 213 17.01 -9.95 -9.92
CA PRO A 213 16.79 -8.76 -10.77
C PRO A 213 15.34 -8.60 -11.23
N ASN A 214 14.67 -9.69 -11.58
CA ASN A 214 13.29 -9.72 -12.07
C ASN A 214 12.66 -11.03 -11.61
N TRP A 215 11.96 -11.05 -10.51
CA TRP A 215 11.24 -12.27 -10.06
C TRP A 215 10.06 -12.57 -10.98
N TRP A 216 9.43 -11.54 -11.49
CA TRP A 216 8.34 -11.64 -12.45
C TRP A 216 8.82 -11.10 -13.80
N THR A 217 9.39 -11.95 -14.59
CA THR A 217 9.50 -11.71 -16.03
C THR A 217 8.15 -12.08 -16.63
N PHE A 218 7.68 -11.29 -17.59
CA PHE A 218 6.60 -11.66 -18.52
C PHE A 218 6.96 -12.96 -19.26
N LYS A 219 7.05 -14.08 -18.52
CA LYS A 219 7.42 -15.37 -19.10
C LYS A 219 6.26 -16.07 -19.81
N ASN A 220 5.03 -15.58 -19.65
CA ASN A 220 3.84 -16.22 -20.20
C ASN A 220 2.96 -15.33 -21.07
N CYS A 221 3.44 -14.19 -21.58
CA CYS A 221 2.82 -13.56 -22.73
C CYS A 221 3.48 -14.09 -23.99
N LYS A 222 3.38 -15.38 -24.24
CA LYS A 222 3.53 -15.99 -25.55
C LYS A 222 2.29 -16.80 -25.82
N ASP A 223 1.67 -16.39 -26.91
CA ASP A 223 0.57 -16.97 -27.70
C ASP A 223 -0.82 -16.51 -27.30
#